data_93093bc32b9ca807f2ed76a64464861a
#
_entry.id   93093bc32b9ca807f2ed76a64464861a
#
_cell.length_a   1.000
_cell.length_b   1.000
_cell.length_c   1.000
_cell.angle_alpha   90.00
_cell.angle_beta   90.00
_cell.angle_gamma   90.00
#
_symmetry.space_group_name_H-M   'P 1'
#
loop_
_entity.id
_entity.type
_entity.pdbx_description
1 polymer ?
#
loop_
_entity_poly.entity_id
_entity_poly.type
_entity_poly.pdbx_seq_one_letter_code
_entity_poly.pdbx_strand_id
1 'polypeptide(L)'
;MESLKIAFFCWESLYAERVGGLANAATNLAETLARHHEVHYFTRGEGRDTEINGVRYHYCRPAGENLVQYCSDMSGRMIDRFREFDAPSFDLLHFHDWHVVDALRRLRERETIFTYHSTEFGRNGNAFSSGWPFPEISGIERYGGLIAKRITAVSSTLRREAMKLYDIPDWKIDVVPNGIVPDHYQADVEPEEVKRRYGFDPDSPLILFVGRLAWQKGPDMLVDAAPGLLREHSGGQFAFVGDGQMRRGLETRARSLPVRFLGRLDDADYVSLLNASDIVAIPSRNEPFGLVLLEAWSAGRCVVASDVGGLSENIEHGTDGVKVRPHPDSIAKGLAVVADSPGKSLCMGRKGFEKVKECFQWNRVAERMEKSYRKAANRGTILC
;
A
#
# COMPACT_ATOMS: atom_id res chain seq x y z
N MET A 1 -12.22 24.24 -8.77
CA MET A 1 -12.08 23.52 -10.07
C MET A 1 -13.49 23.25 -10.57
N GLU A 2 -13.76 23.28 -11.88
CA GLU A 2 -15.01 22.71 -12.39
C GLU A 2 -15.12 21.26 -11.97
N SER A 3 -16.34 20.81 -11.64
CA SER A 3 -16.60 19.42 -11.30
C SER A 3 -16.37 18.54 -12.52
N LEU A 4 -15.58 17.49 -12.36
CA LEU A 4 -15.32 16.49 -13.39
C LEU A 4 -16.17 15.24 -13.16
N LYS A 5 -16.51 14.54 -14.22
CA LYS A 5 -17.06 13.19 -14.17
C LYS A 5 -15.92 12.20 -14.40
N ILE A 6 -15.56 11.42 -13.36
CA ILE A 6 -14.36 10.58 -13.30
C ILE A 6 -14.75 9.10 -13.16
N ALA A 7 -14.19 8.24 -14.00
CA ALA A 7 -14.32 6.80 -13.88
C ALA A 7 -13.02 6.19 -13.32
N PHE A 8 -13.12 5.53 -12.18
CA PHE A 8 -12.07 4.71 -11.58
C PHE A 8 -12.21 3.26 -12.03
N PHE A 9 -11.11 2.66 -12.45
CA PHE A 9 -10.99 1.24 -12.74
C PHE A 9 -9.98 0.62 -11.79
N CYS A 10 -10.44 -0.22 -10.88
CA CYS A 10 -9.59 -0.90 -9.93
C CYS A 10 -10.14 -2.30 -9.62
N TRP A 11 -9.27 -3.29 -9.48
CA TRP A 11 -9.68 -4.66 -9.29
C TRP A 11 -10.20 -4.98 -7.88
N GLU A 12 -9.99 -4.08 -6.90
CA GLU A 12 -10.44 -4.23 -5.52
C GLU A 12 -10.95 -2.90 -4.94
N SER A 13 -11.80 -2.97 -3.93
CA SER A 13 -12.26 -1.82 -3.14
C SER A 13 -12.48 -2.21 -1.69
N LEU A 14 -12.66 -1.22 -0.80
CA LEU A 14 -12.99 -1.47 0.62
C LEU A 14 -14.36 -2.11 0.80
N TYR A 15 -15.26 -1.98 -0.19
CA TYR A 15 -16.66 -2.44 -0.13
C TYR A 15 -16.93 -3.70 -0.94
N ALA A 16 -15.87 -4.33 -1.44
CA ALA A 16 -15.93 -5.58 -2.22
C ALA A 16 -14.80 -6.51 -1.81
N GLU A 17 -14.17 -7.17 -2.78
CA GLU A 17 -13.00 -8.01 -2.51
C GLU A 17 -11.77 -7.14 -2.16
N ARG A 18 -11.16 -7.45 -1.02
CA ARG A 18 -10.00 -6.75 -0.48
C ARG A 18 -8.81 -7.72 -0.39
N VAL A 19 -7.73 -7.42 -1.10
CA VAL A 19 -6.52 -8.26 -1.13
C VAL A 19 -5.34 -7.57 -0.44
N GLY A 20 -5.22 -6.26 -0.60
CA GLY A 20 -4.07 -5.51 -0.07
C GLY A 20 -4.32 -4.02 0.11
N GLY A 21 -3.22 -3.27 0.16
CA GLY A 21 -3.25 -1.82 0.36
C GLY A 21 -3.83 -1.02 -0.80
N LEU A 22 -3.97 -1.64 -1.99
CA LEU A 22 -4.54 -0.99 -3.17
C LEU A 22 -6.02 -0.63 -2.95
N ALA A 23 -6.81 -1.49 -2.28
CA ALA A 23 -8.19 -1.19 -1.93
C ALA A 23 -8.28 0.10 -1.10
N ASN A 24 -7.44 0.22 -0.04
CA ASN A 24 -7.39 1.43 0.78
C ASN A 24 -6.99 2.67 -0.05
N ALA A 25 -5.96 2.55 -0.88
CA ALA A 25 -5.44 3.67 -1.65
C ALA A 25 -6.46 4.20 -2.67
N ALA A 26 -7.02 3.31 -3.51
CA ALA A 26 -7.93 3.72 -4.57
C ALA A 26 -9.31 4.15 -4.05
N THR A 27 -9.86 3.46 -3.03
CA THR A 27 -11.17 3.81 -2.46
C THR A 27 -11.12 5.16 -1.76
N ASN A 28 -10.17 5.39 -0.85
CA ASN A 28 -10.09 6.66 -0.12
C ASN A 28 -9.78 7.86 -1.04
N LEU A 29 -8.99 7.65 -2.09
CA LEU A 29 -8.77 8.68 -3.10
C LEU A 29 -10.08 9.01 -3.83
N ALA A 30 -10.83 8.00 -4.27
CA ALA A 30 -12.12 8.17 -4.96
C ALA A 30 -13.12 8.93 -4.08
N GLU A 31 -13.28 8.54 -2.81
CA GLU A 31 -14.19 9.20 -1.85
C GLU A 31 -13.77 10.64 -1.54
N THR A 32 -12.47 10.90 -1.49
CA THR A 32 -11.98 12.26 -1.26
C THR A 32 -12.26 13.16 -2.47
N LEU A 33 -12.09 12.64 -3.68
CA LEU A 33 -12.40 13.35 -4.93
C LEU A 33 -13.91 13.53 -5.12
N ALA A 34 -14.72 12.59 -4.65
CA ALA A 34 -16.19 12.65 -4.75
C ALA A 34 -16.80 13.85 -3.99
N ARG A 35 -16.05 14.50 -3.10
CA ARG A 35 -16.49 15.74 -2.44
C ARG A 35 -16.63 16.90 -3.40
N HIS A 36 -15.96 16.85 -4.56
CA HIS A 36 -15.89 17.95 -5.55
C HIS A 36 -16.19 17.50 -6.98
N HIS A 37 -16.24 16.19 -7.23
CA HIS A 37 -16.37 15.57 -8.54
C HIS A 37 -17.46 14.49 -8.54
N GLU A 38 -18.04 14.17 -9.71
CA GLU A 38 -18.84 12.97 -9.89
C GLU A 38 -17.91 11.77 -10.10
N VAL A 39 -17.89 10.81 -9.17
CA VAL A 39 -16.97 9.67 -9.22
C VAL A 39 -17.72 8.35 -9.33
N HIS A 40 -17.41 7.59 -10.37
CA HIS A 40 -17.85 6.23 -10.58
C HIS A 40 -16.67 5.28 -10.40
N TYR A 41 -16.87 4.16 -9.70
CA TYR A 41 -15.84 3.20 -9.38
C TYR A 41 -16.22 1.82 -9.91
N PHE A 42 -15.52 1.35 -10.95
CA PHE A 42 -15.73 0.05 -11.59
C PHE A 42 -14.77 -0.97 -10.96
N THR A 43 -15.33 -2.01 -10.33
CA THR A 43 -14.55 -3.00 -9.58
C THR A 43 -15.18 -4.39 -9.68
N ARG A 44 -14.42 -5.41 -9.28
CA ARG A 44 -14.96 -6.76 -9.14
C ARG A 44 -15.69 -6.87 -7.79
N GLY A 45 -16.68 -7.71 -7.75
CA GLY A 45 -17.45 -7.98 -6.53
C GLY A 45 -18.81 -8.57 -6.86
N GLU A 46 -19.48 -8.98 -5.79
CA GLU A 46 -20.86 -9.47 -5.85
C GLU A 46 -21.81 -8.41 -5.31
N GLY A 47 -22.89 -8.17 -6.00
CA GLY A 47 -23.88 -7.23 -5.51
C GLY A 47 -24.49 -6.35 -6.58
N ARG A 48 -25.38 -5.47 -6.13
CA ARG A 48 -25.97 -4.40 -6.95
C ARG A 48 -25.12 -3.14 -6.80
N ASP A 49 -25.18 -2.26 -7.79
CA ASP A 49 -24.58 -0.94 -7.71
C ASP A 49 -25.01 -0.21 -6.43
N THR A 50 -24.07 0.46 -5.80
CA THR A 50 -24.28 1.19 -4.53
C THR A 50 -23.62 2.56 -4.61
N GLU A 51 -24.14 3.49 -3.83
CA GLU A 51 -23.48 4.77 -3.61
C GLU A 51 -23.01 4.83 -2.15
N ILE A 52 -21.72 5.02 -1.94
CA ILE A 52 -21.09 5.09 -0.62
C ILE A 52 -20.13 6.27 -0.61
N ASN A 53 -20.25 7.16 0.38
CA ASN A 53 -19.42 8.35 0.54
C ASN A 53 -19.30 9.22 -0.74
N GLY A 54 -20.41 9.30 -1.50
CA GLY A 54 -20.49 10.08 -2.74
C GLY A 54 -19.90 9.40 -3.98
N VAL A 55 -19.38 8.18 -3.87
CA VAL A 55 -18.86 7.37 -4.97
C VAL A 55 -19.89 6.34 -5.41
N ARG A 56 -20.16 6.24 -6.72
CA ARG A 56 -21.02 5.21 -7.31
C ARG A 56 -20.21 3.99 -7.68
N TYR A 57 -20.40 2.87 -6.94
CA TYR A 57 -19.69 1.62 -7.15
C TYR A 57 -20.46 0.71 -8.10
N HIS A 58 -19.79 0.23 -9.15
CA HIS A 58 -20.30 -0.68 -10.16
C HIS A 58 -19.52 -1.98 -10.10
N TYR A 59 -20.23 -3.07 -9.79
CA TYR A 59 -19.61 -4.36 -9.57
C TYR A 59 -19.70 -5.26 -10.81
N CYS A 60 -18.66 -6.07 -11.04
CA CYS A 60 -18.67 -7.13 -12.03
C CYS A 60 -18.14 -8.45 -11.44
N ARG A 61 -18.59 -9.57 -11.99
CA ARG A 61 -18.18 -10.92 -11.59
C ARG A 61 -17.31 -11.54 -12.69
N PRO A 62 -16.00 -11.38 -12.61
CA PRO A 62 -15.09 -11.95 -13.60
C PRO A 62 -14.92 -13.45 -13.42
N ALA A 63 -14.48 -14.12 -14.52
CA ALA A 63 -14.10 -15.51 -14.54
C ALA A 63 -12.78 -15.69 -15.28
N GLY A 64 -12.05 -16.76 -15.00
CA GLY A 64 -10.80 -17.08 -15.68
C GLY A 64 -10.10 -18.27 -15.04
N GLU A 65 -9.35 -19.02 -15.85
CA GLU A 65 -8.60 -20.20 -15.42
C GLU A 65 -7.30 -19.82 -14.70
N ASN A 66 -6.80 -18.62 -14.95
CA ASN A 66 -5.62 -18.06 -14.31
C ASN A 66 -5.79 -16.55 -14.09
N LEU A 67 -4.89 -15.95 -13.30
CA LEU A 67 -4.98 -14.54 -12.91
C LEU A 67 -5.02 -13.57 -14.09
N VAL A 68 -4.23 -13.81 -15.14
CA VAL A 68 -4.16 -12.92 -16.32
C VAL A 68 -5.48 -12.97 -17.11
N GLN A 69 -6.02 -14.17 -17.36
CA GLN A 69 -7.32 -14.33 -18.02
C GLN A 69 -8.45 -13.73 -17.17
N TYR A 70 -8.43 -13.95 -15.86
CA TYR A 70 -9.39 -13.37 -14.93
C TYR A 70 -9.40 -11.82 -15.00
N CYS A 71 -8.22 -11.18 -15.04
CA CYS A 71 -8.10 -9.73 -15.16
C CYS A 71 -8.54 -9.20 -16.52
N SER A 72 -8.34 -9.97 -17.61
CA SER A 72 -8.83 -9.63 -18.95
C SER A 72 -10.35 -9.70 -19.03
N ASP A 73 -10.99 -10.76 -18.52
CA ASP A 73 -12.45 -10.87 -18.44
C ASP A 73 -13.05 -9.78 -17.56
N MET A 74 -12.43 -9.51 -16.40
CA MET A 74 -12.81 -8.40 -15.52
C MET A 74 -12.81 -7.07 -16.25
N SER A 75 -11.75 -6.77 -16.99
CA SER A 75 -11.63 -5.56 -17.81
C SER A 75 -12.74 -5.46 -18.85
N GLY A 76 -13.10 -6.58 -19.49
CA GLY A 76 -14.22 -6.65 -20.44
C GLY A 76 -15.55 -6.28 -19.79
N ARG A 77 -15.86 -6.89 -18.66
CA ARG A 77 -17.10 -6.65 -17.91
C ARG A 77 -17.17 -5.24 -17.33
N MET A 78 -16.02 -4.69 -16.87
CA MET A 78 -15.94 -3.29 -16.43
C MET A 78 -16.29 -2.32 -17.58
N ILE A 79 -15.80 -2.60 -18.80
CA ILE A 79 -16.12 -1.80 -20.00
C ILE A 79 -17.60 -1.86 -20.33
N ASP A 80 -18.22 -3.03 -20.25
CA ASP A 80 -19.65 -3.16 -20.53
C ASP A 80 -20.48 -2.36 -19.53
N ARG A 81 -20.13 -2.43 -18.23
CA ARG A 81 -20.76 -1.60 -17.20
C ARG A 81 -20.48 -0.10 -17.39
N PHE A 82 -19.24 0.28 -17.72
CA PHE A 82 -18.85 1.66 -18.00
C PHE A 82 -19.72 2.29 -19.11
N ARG A 83 -19.99 1.58 -20.20
CA ARG A 83 -20.79 2.08 -21.31
C ARG A 83 -22.22 2.46 -20.92
N GLU A 84 -22.79 1.83 -19.90
CA GLU A 84 -24.13 2.15 -19.40
C GLU A 84 -24.19 3.55 -18.76
N PHE A 85 -23.05 4.10 -18.30
CA PHE A 85 -22.93 5.37 -17.58
C PHE A 85 -22.18 6.44 -18.35
N ASP A 86 -21.69 6.15 -19.59
CA ASP A 86 -20.89 7.06 -20.39
C ASP A 86 -21.75 8.06 -21.21
N ALA A 87 -22.89 8.45 -20.67
CA ALA A 87 -23.78 9.47 -21.22
C ALA A 87 -24.37 10.33 -20.09
N PRO A 88 -23.90 11.59 -19.85
CA PRO A 88 -22.81 12.26 -20.58
C PRO A 88 -21.46 11.61 -20.38
N SER A 89 -20.56 11.87 -21.33
CA SER A 89 -19.23 11.28 -21.38
C SER A 89 -18.41 11.60 -20.12
N PHE A 90 -17.63 10.64 -19.65
CA PHE A 90 -16.64 10.89 -18.58
C PHE A 90 -15.53 11.82 -19.10
N ASP A 91 -15.13 12.77 -18.24
CA ASP A 91 -14.03 13.70 -18.52
C ASP A 91 -12.67 13.02 -18.38
N LEU A 92 -12.56 12.06 -17.45
CA LEU A 92 -11.31 11.40 -17.11
C LEU A 92 -11.51 9.96 -16.71
N LEU A 93 -10.58 9.09 -17.13
CA LEU A 93 -10.56 7.67 -16.78
C LEU A 93 -9.28 7.34 -16.03
N HIS A 94 -9.40 6.84 -14.80
CA HIS A 94 -8.27 6.53 -13.91
C HIS A 94 -8.16 5.03 -13.65
N PHE A 95 -7.05 4.44 -14.05
CA PHE A 95 -6.77 3.01 -13.99
C PHE A 95 -5.72 2.73 -12.92
N HIS A 96 -6.01 1.77 -12.04
CA HIS A 96 -5.14 1.44 -10.91
C HIS A 96 -4.52 0.06 -11.07
N ASP A 97 -3.19 0.06 -11.26
CA ASP A 97 -2.33 -1.12 -11.38
C ASP A 97 -2.64 -1.99 -12.62
N TRP A 98 -1.83 -3.00 -12.87
CA TRP A 98 -1.81 -3.83 -14.09
C TRP A 98 -3.11 -4.60 -14.35
N HIS A 99 -3.86 -4.93 -13.32
CA HIS A 99 -5.09 -5.74 -13.37
C HIS A 99 -6.17 -5.19 -14.32
N VAL A 100 -6.14 -3.90 -14.61
CA VAL A 100 -7.15 -3.21 -15.43
C VAL A 100 -6.59 -2.62 -16.72
N VAL A 101 -5.38 -3.03 -17.12
CA VAL A 101 -4.71 -2.50 -18.33
C VAL A 101 -5.44 -2.91 -19.62
N ASP A 102 -6.15 -4.04 -19.64
CA ASP A 102 -6.96 -4.38 -20.83
C ASP A 102 -8.16 -3.42 -21.02
N ALA A 103 -8.74 -2.92 -19.91
CA ALA A 103 -9.75 -1.86 -19.99
C ALA A 103 -9.11 -0.53 -20.46
N LEU A 104 -7.94 -0.17 -19.93
CA LEU A 104 -7.17 0.99 -20.40
C LEU A 104 -6.88 0.89 -21.92
N ARG A 105 -6.45 -0.27 -22.40
CA ARG A 105 -6.18 -0.52 -23.82
C ARG A 105 -7.40 -0.22 -24.71
N ARG A 106 -8.59 -0.63 -24.27
CA ARG A 106 -9.85 -0.43 -25.02
C ARG A 106 -10.32 1.03 -25.00
N LEU A 107 -9.91 1.81 -24.00
CA LEU A 107 -10.29 3.22 -23.79
C LEU A 107 -9.14 4.21 -24.00
N ARG A 108 -8.02 3.80 -24.59
CA ARG A 108 -6.77 4.58 -24.70
C ARG A 108 -6.90 5.91 -25.45
N GLU A 109 -7.93 6.05 -26.30
CA GLU A 109 -8.18 7.30 -27.03
C GLU A 109 -8.82 8.39 -26.13
N ARG A 110 -9.32 8.01 -24.96
CA ARG A 110 -9.91 8.92 -23.96
C ARG A 110 -8.82 9.57 -23.10
N GLU A 111 -9.21 10.53 -22.26
CA GLU A 111 -8.29 11.12 -21.28
C GLU A 111 -8.03 10.12 -20.14
N THR A 112 -6.86 9.51 -20.16
CA THR A 112 -6.51 8.38 -19.29
C THR A 112 -5.35 8.69 -18.36
N ILE A 113 -5.48 8.27 -17.10
CA ILE A 113 -4.40 8.21 -16.12
C ILE A 113 -4.20 6.76 -15.67
N PHE A 114 -2.96 6.35 -15.52
CA PHE A 114 -2.59 5.04 -15.02
C PHE A 114 -1.70 5.20 -13.79
N THR A 115 -2.12 4.62 -12.64
CA THR A 115 -1.33 4.65 -11.40
C THR A 115 -0.61 3.33 -11.18
N TYR A 116 0.71 3.39 -11.09
CA TYR A 116 1.53 2.30 -10.57
C TYR A 116 1.48 2.32 -9.03
N HIS A 117 1.00 1.21 -8.43
CA HIS A 117 1.12 0.98 -7.00
C HIS A 117 2.30 0.07 -6.66
N SER A 118 2.76 -0.72 -7.60
CA SER A 118 3.97 -1.56 -7.54
C SER A 118 4.37 -1.96 -8.95
N THR A 119 5.52 -2.65 -9.07
CA THR A 119 5.90 -3.38 -10.29
C THR A 119 5.99 -4.87 -9.99
N GLU A 120 5.88 -5.73 -11.00
CA GLU A 120 6.09 -7.17 -10.83
C GLU A 120 7.52 -7.47 -10.37
N PHE A 121 8.51 -6.73 -10.87
CA PHE A 121 9.88 -6.78 -10.38
C PHE A 121 9.97 -6.54 -8.87
N GLY A 122 9.33 -5.48 -8.37
CA GLY A 122 9.29 -5.16 -6.95
C GLY A 122 8.53 -6.21 -6.13
N ARG A 123 7.38 -6.72 -6.63
CA ARG A 123 6.63 -7.81 -5.98
C ARG A 123 7.44 -9.10 -5.88
N ASN A 124 8.33 -9.35 -6.83
CA ASN A 124 9.26 -10.49 -6.84
C ASN A 124 10.57 -10.21 -6.04
N GLY A 125 10.57 -9.19 -5.17
CA GLY A 125 11.71 -8.87 -4.30
C GLY A 125 12.91 -8.27 -5.02
N ASN A 126 12.69 -7.46 -6.04
CA ASN A 126 13.69 -6.82 -6.90
C ASN A 126 14.47 -7.82 -7.77
N ALA A 127 13.83 -8.87 -8.20
CA ALA A 127 14.42 -9.89 -9.06
C ALA A 127 13.60 -10.12 -10.32
N PHE A 128 14.26 -10.30 -11.45
CA PHE A 128 13.64 -10.79 -12.67
C PHE A 128 13.37 -12.29 -12.58
N SER A 129 12.30 -12.73 -13.22
CA SER A 129 11.96 -14.15 -13.34
C SER A 129 11.54 -14.47 -14.77
N SER A 130 11.93 -15.63 -15.27
CA SER A 130 11.43 -16.18 -16.54
C SER A 130 10.19 -17.04 -16.37
N GLY A 131 9.82 -17.33 -15.12
CA GLY A 131 8.64 -18.15 -14.79
C GLY A 131 7.35 -17.36 -14.90
N TRP A 132 6.32 -18.01 -15.43
CA TRP A 132 4.97 -17.48 -15.44
C TRP A 132 4.47 -17.23 -14.02
N PRO A 133 3.78 -16.13 -13.71
CA PRO A 133 3.23 -15.11 -14.63
C PRO A 133 4.12 -13.86 -14.80
N PHE A 134 5.37 -13.86 -14.34
CA PHE A 134 6.22 -12.67 -14.28
C PHE A 134 6.38 -11.96 -15.64
N PRO A 135 6.76 -12.61 -16.76
CA PRO A 135 6.94 -11.92 -18.04
C PRO A 135 5.65 -11.28 -18.55
N GLU A 136 4.52 -11.97 -18.40
CA GLU A 136 3.21 -11.49 -18.83
C GLU A 136 2.79 -10.25 -18.05
N ILE A 137 2.85 -10.31 -16.72
CA ILE A 137 2.45 -9.18 -15.87
C ILE A 137 3.39 -7.98 -16.11
N SER A 138 4.70 -8.21 -16.18
CA SER A 138 5.68 -7.16 -16.46
C SER A 138 5.44 -6.53 -17.85
N GLY A 139 5.09 -7.34 -18.85
CA GLY A 139 4.69 -6.87 -20.19
C GLY A 139 3.42 -6.02 -20.18
N ILE A 140 2.41 -6.43 -19.40
CA ILE A 140 1.16 -5.69 -19.22
C ILE A 140 1.41 -4.34 -18.52
N GLU A 141 2.23 -4.31 -17.47
CA GLU A 141 2.63 -3.09 -16.76
C GLU A 141 3.34 -2.09 -17.70
N ARG A 142 4.32 -2.59 -18.47
CA ARG A 142 4.99 -1.78 -19.49
C ARG A 142 4.01 -1.22 -20.51
N TYR A 143 3.14 -2.07 -21.03
CA TYR A 143 2.16 -1.66 -22.04
C TYR A 143 1.19 -0.60 -21.49
N GLY A 144 0.65 -0.79 -20.26
CA GLY A 144 -0.21 0.19 -19.61
C GLY A 144 0.46 1.55 -19.48
N GLY A 145 1.73 1.58 -19.05
CA GLY A 145 2.51 2.80 -18.96
C GLY A 145 2.72 3.49 -20.32
N LEU A 146 2.93 2.71 -21.38
CA LEU A 146 3.14 3.27 -22.73
C LEU A 146 1.87 3.91 -23.29
N ILE A 147 0.70 3.25 -23.15
CA ILE A 147 -0.55 3.70 -23.78
C ILE A 147 -1.32 4.75 -22.97
N ALA A 148 -1.20 4.80 -21.64
CA ALA A 148 -1.84 5.84 -20.84
C ALA A 148 -1.37 7.23 -21.25
N LYS A 149 -2.25 8.24 -21.24
CA LYS A 149 -1.86 9.62 -21.54
C LYS A 149 -1.00 10.23 -20.44
N ARG A 150 -1.30 9.90 -19.19
CA ARG A 150 -0.55 10.33 -18.03
C ARG A 150 -0.37 9.18 -17.05
N ILE A 151 0.68 9.22 -16.23
CA ILE A 151 0.98 8.20 -15.24
C ILE A 151 1.18 8.85 -13.90
N THR A 152 0.82 8.13 -12.82
CA THR A 152 1.27 8.46 -11.48
C THR A 152 1.96 7.25 -10.83
N ALA A 153 2.89 7.52 -9.92
CA ALA A 153 3.53 6.52 -9.08
C ALA A 153 3.46 6.97 -7.63
N VAL A 154 3.33 6.02 -6.70
CA VAL A 154 3.11 6.32 -5.28
C VAL A 154 4.37 6.78 -4.53
N SER A 155 5.54 6.73 -5.17
CA SER A 155 6.81 7.24 -4.62
C SER A 155 7.78 7.61 -5.74
N SER A 156 8.80 8.43 -5.42
CA SER A 156 9.86 8.77 -6.36
C SER A 156 10.71 7.56 -6.73
N THR A 157 10.86 6.63 -5.80
CA THR A 157 11.58 5.37 -6.08
C THR A 157 10.80 4.50 -7.06
N LEU A 158 9.49 4.31 -6.85
CA LEU A 158 8.66 3.58 -7.81
C LEU A 158 8.61 4.28 -9.18
N ARG A 159 8.56 5.62 -9.21
CA ARG A 159 8.67 6.40 -10.44
C ARG A 159 9.97 6.05 -11.19
N ARG A 160 11.13 6.13 -10.52
CA ARG A 160 12.43 5.78 -11.13
C ARG A 160 12.48 4.31 -11.58
N GLU A 161 11.90 3.41 -10.80
CA GLU A 161 11.80 1.98 -11.13
C GLU A 161 10.98 1.76 -12.41
N ALA A 162 9.77 2.35 -12.50
CA ALA A 162 8.93 2.25 -13.69
C ALA A 162 9.58 2.86 -14.93
N MET A 163 10.23 4.03 -14.79
CA MET A 163 11.00 4.66 -15.88
C MET A 163 12.10 3.74 -16.40
N LYS A 164 12.85 3.11 -15.50
CA LYS A 164 13.97 2.23 -15.86
C LYS A 164 13.51 0.89 -16.45
N LEU A 165 12.46 0.28 -15.89
CA LEU A 165 12.00 -1.03 -16.31
C LEU A 165 11.17 -0.99 -17.59
N TYR A 166 10.37 0.08 -17.77
CA TYR A 166 9.32 0.17 -18.80
C TYR A 166 9.55 1.28 -19.81
N ASP A 167 10.71 1.94 -19.78
CA ASP A 167 11.08 3.06 -20.68
C ASP A 167 10.07 4.23 -20.65
N ILE A 168 9.50 4.49 -19.47
CA ILE A 168 8.53 5.58 -19.28
C ILE A 168 9.27 6.92 -19.28
N PRO A 169 8.91 7.87 -20.16
CA PRO A 169 9.56 9.17 -20.20
C PRO A 169 9.22 10.02 -18.97
N ASP A 170 10.21 10.78 -18.49
CA ASP A 170 10.12 11.60 -17.26
C ASP A 170 8.91 12.52 -17.22
N TRP A 171 8.63 13.18 -18.33
CA TRP A 171 7.51 14.14 -18.44
C TRP A 171 6.13 13.49 -18.28
N LYS A 172 6.01 12.17 -18.44
CA LYS A 172 4.74 11.43 -18.47
C LYS A 172 4.27 10.97 -17.09
N ILE A 173 5.19 10.87 -16.11
CA ILE A 173 4.93 10.27 -14.81
C ILE A 173 5.12 11.27 -13.65
N ASP A 174 4.07 11.50 -12.88
CA ASP A 174 4.07 12.31 -11.67
C ASP A 174 4.17 11.42 -10.41
N VAL A 175 4.62 11.98 -9.30
CA VAL A 175 4.59 11.32 -7.98
C VAL A 175 3.39 11.81 -7.20
N VAL A 176 2.49 10.88 -6.87
CA VAL A 176 1.34 11.12 -6.01
C VAL A 176 1.33 10.05 -4.92
N PRO A 177 1.72 10.37 -3.68
CA PRO A 177 1.79 9.40 -2.60
C PRO A 177 0.41 8.89 -2.22
N ASN A 178 0.35 7.76 -1.51
CA ASN A 178 -0.87 7.35 -0.84
C ASN A 178 -1.14 8.24 0.38
N GLY A 179 -2.40 8.38 0.73
CA GLY A 179 -2.85 9.04 1.95
C GLY A 179 -3.25 8.05 3.03
N ILE A 180 -3.65 8.61 4.16
CA ILE A 180 -4.22 7.87 5.28
C ILE A 180 -5.28 8.73 5.99
N VAL A 181 -6.20 8.07 6.70
CA VAL A 181 -7.11 8.66 7.69
C VAL A 181 -6.48 8.40 9.07
N PRO A 182 -5.76 9.35 9.67
CA PRO A 182 -4.99 9.08 10.89
C PRO A 182 -5.87 8.62 12.05
N ASP A 183 -7.04 9.21 12.22
CA ASP A 183 -7.95 8.95 13.34
C ASP A 183 -8.45 7.50 13.36
N HIS A 184 -8.45 6.82 12.19
CA HIS A 184 -8.81 5.41 12.09
C HIS A 184 -7.83 4.48 12.85
N TYR A 185 -6.58 4.90 13.00
CA TYR A 185 -5.52 4.09 13.63
C TYR A 185 -5.22 4.51 15.07
N GLN A 186 -6.03 5.41 15.63
CA GLN A 186 -5.93 5.81 17.03
C GLN A 186 -6.97 5.06 17.86
N ALA A 187 -6.52 4.45 18.95
CA ALA A 187 -7.40 3.83 19.92
C ALA A 187 -6.89 4.12 21.33
N ASP A 188 -7.82 4.45 22.22
CA ASP A 188 -7.54 4.52 23.65
C ASP A 188 -7.63 3.09 24.20
N VAL A 189 -6.47 2.49 24.47
CA VAL A 189 -6.35 1.10 24.93
C VAL A 189 -5.39 1.03 26.10
N GLU A 190 -5.63 0.06 27.00
CA GLU A 190 -4.66 -0.34 28.02
C GLU A 190 -3.69 -1.35 27.39
N PRO A 191 -2.43 -0.97 27.08
CA PRO A 191 -1.51 -1.82 26.34
C PRO A 191 -1.27 -3.19 27.00
N GLU A 192 -1.21 -3.22 28.33
CA GLU A 192 -1.00 -4.43 29.11
C GLU A 192 -2.17 -5.42 28.94
N GLU A 193 -3.41 -4.94 28.87
CA GLU A 193 -4.59 -5.78 28.67
C GLU A 193 -4.61 -6.37 27.27
N VAL A 194 -4.29 -5.54 26.26
CA VAL A 194 -4.19 -5.98 24.88
C VAL A 194 -3.07 -7.01 24.72
N LYS A 195 -1.88 -6.77 25.29
CA LYS A 195 -0.77 -7.74 25.28
C LYS A 195 -1.19 -9.08 25.89
N ARG A 196 -1.84 -9.07 27.08
CA ARG A 196 -2.35 -10.30 27.75
C ARG A 196 -3.38 -11.04 26.88
N ARG A 197 -4.29 -10.33 26.22
CA ARG A 197 -5.31 -10.93 25.32
C ARG A 197 -4.67 -11.78 24.24
N TYR A 198 -3.55 -11.34 23.67
CA TYR A 198 -2.81 -12.09 22.65
C TYR A 198 -1.72 -13.02 23.22
N GLY A 199 -1.67 -13.16 24.56
CA GLY A 199 -0.75 -14.09 25.25
C GLY A 199 0.68 -13.59 25.33
N PHE A 200 0.89 -12.28 25.27
CA PHE A 200 2.17 -11.63 25.50
C PHE A 200 2.30 -11.22 26.98
N ASP A 201 3.55 -11.14 27.44
CA ASP A 201 3.87 -10.54 28.73
C ASP A 201 3.58 -9.03 28.67
N PRO A 202 2.75 -8.49 29.56
CA PRO A 202 2.37 -7.07 29.56
C PRO A 202 3.53 -6.12 29.77
N ASP A 203 4.52 -6.51 30.57
CA ASP A 203 5.63 -5.67 30.99
C ASP A 203 6.80 -5.68 29.99
N SER A 204 6.74 -6.55 29.01
CA SER A 204 7.81 -6.75 28.03
C SER A 204 7.56 -5.99 26.73
N PRO A 205 8.63 -5.49 26.04
CA PRO A 205 8.49 -4.82 24.76
C PRO A 205 7.87 -5.70 23.68
N LEU A 206 6.87 -5.18 22.95
CA LEU A 206 6.21 -5.85 21.85
C LEU A 206 6.61 -5.24 20.50
N ILE A 207 7.26 -6.04 19.68
CA ILE A 207 7.61 -5.72 18.30
C ILE A 207 6.52 -6.27 17.37
N LEU A 208 5.87 -5.41 16.61
CA LEU A 208 4.78 -5.76 15.72
C LEU A 208 5.24 -5.77 14.26
N PHE A 209 5.00 -6.86 13.55
CA PHE A 209 5.04 -6.96 12.10
C PHE A 209 3.60 -7.03 11.54
N VAL A 210 3.32 -6.24 10.51
CA VAL A 210 2.02 -6.26 9.81
C VAL A 210 2.23 -6.41 8.32
N GLY A 211 1.59 -7.40 7.71
CA GLY A 211 1.65 -7.57 6.27
C GLY A 211 1.54 -9.01 5.78
N ARG A 212 1.57 -9.18 4.47
CA ARG A 212 1.63 -10.52 3.88
C ARG A 212 2.90 -11.25 4.31
N LEU A 213 2.77 -12.50 4.75
CA LEU A 213 3.93 -13.35 5.04
C LEU A 213 4.52 -13.87 3.72
N ALA A 214 5.15 -12.95 2.98
CA ALA A 214 5.72 -13.16 1.65
C ALA A 214 7.14 -12.59 1.57
N TRP A 215 7.94 -13.11 0.64
CA TRP A 215 9.34 -12.75 0.45
C TRP A 215 9.58 -11.23 0.35
N GLN A 216 8.73 -10.52 -0.39
CA GLN A 216 8.80 -9.07 -0.55
C GLN A 216 8.80 -8.33 0.80
N LYS A 217 7.96 -8.77 1.76
CA LYS A 217 7.77 -8.10 3.05
C LYS A 217 8.81 -8.48 4.10
N GLY A 218 9.65 -9.49 3.84
CA GLY A 218 10.80 -9.84 4.67
C GLY A 218 10.49 -10.36 6.10
N PRO A 219 9.36 -11.05 6.36
CA PRO A 219 9.06 -11.55 7.70
C PRO A 219 10.12 -12.53 8.22
N ASP A 220 10.81 -13.24 7.32
CA ASP A 220 11.93 -14.12 7.63
C ASP A 220 13.13 -13.36 8.20
N MET A 221 13.43 -12.19 7.69
CA MET A 221 14.53 -11.36 8.21
C MET A 221 14.24 -10.88 9.65
N LEU A 222 12.97 -10.62 10.00
CA LEU A 222 12.61 -10.27 11.37
C LEU A 222 12.69 -11.47 12.32
N VAL A 223 12.23 -12.65 11.88
CA VAL A 223 12.41 -13.89 12.66
C VAL A 223 13.89 -14.18 12.90
N ASP A 224 14.73 -14.01 11.88
CA ASP A 224 16.18 -14.23 11.98
C ASP A 224 16.90 -13.13 12.80
N ALA A 225 16.32 -11.95 12.91
CA ALA A 225 16.84 -10.86 13.74
C ALA A 225 16.53 -11.07 15.25
N ALA A 226 15.45 -11.80 15.57
CA ALA A 226 14.99 -11.97 16.95
C ALA A 226 16.08 -12.49 17.89
N PRO A 227 16.88 -13.55 17.58
CA PRO A 227 17.95 -13.99 18.46
C PRO A 227 19.01 -12.90 18.73
N GLY A 228 19.25 -12.03 17.75
CA GLY A 228 20.17 -10.87 17.90
C GLY A 228 19.67 -9.88 18.94
N LEU A 229 18.41 -9.48 18.84
CA LEU A 229 17.78 -8.59 19.81
C LEU A 229 17.71 -9.24 21.20
N LEU A 230 17.30 -10.50 21.32
CA LEU A 230 17.09 -11.19 22.59
C LEU A 230 18.37 -11.41 23.42
N ARG A 231 19.54 -11.33 22.80
CA ARG A 231 20.82 -11.34 23.55
C ARG A 231 21.02 -10.08 24.39
N GLU A 232 20.51 -8.96 23.94
CA GLU A 232 20.64 -7.65 24.62
C GLU A 232 19.36 -7.31 25.41
N HIS A 233 18.20 -7.71 24.90
CA HIS A 233 16.86 -7.48 25.46
C HIS A 233 16.08 -8.79 25.56
N SER A 234 16.34 -9.57 26.60
CA SER A 234 15.78 -10.92 26.79
C SER A 234 14.25 -10.97 26.89
N GLY A 235 13.60 -9.84 27.25
CA GLY A 235 12.14 -9.71 27.32
C GLY A 235 11.45 -9.38 25.98
N GLY A 236 12.18 -9.13 24.91
CA GLY A 236 11.56 -8.75 23.62
C GLY A 236 10.61 -9.81 23.08
N GLN A 237 9.42 -9.40 22.62
CA GLN A 237 8.38 -10.28 22.08
C GLN A 237 7.97 -9.80 20.68
N PHE A 238 7.51 -10.75 19.84
CA PHE A 238 7.20 -10.48 18.45
C PHE A 238 5.80 -10.96 18.07
N ALA A 239 4.97 -10.04 17.57
CA ALA A 239 3.68 -10.32 16.98
C ALA A 239 3.74 -10.22 15.46
N PHE A 240 3.25 -11.23 14.75
CA PHE A 240 3.11 -11.22 13.30
C PHE A 240 1.64 -11.24 12.93
N VAL A 241 1.14 -10.12 12.38
CA VAL A 241 -0.22 -9.98 11.89
C VAL A 241 -0.22 -10.10 10.37
N GLY A 242 -1.03 -11.00 9.86
CA GLY A 242 -1.17 -11.31 8.44
C GLY A 242 -0.98 -12.79 8.15
N ASP A 243 -1.09 -13.11 6.86
CA ASP A 243 -0.95 -14.48 6.36
C ASP A 243 -0.19 -14.51 5.04
N GLY A 244 0.25 -15.69 4.61
CA GLY A 244 0.94 -15.86 3.34
C GLY A 244 1.74 -17.15 3.24
N GLN A 245 2.31 -17.35 2.06
CA GLN A 245 3.00 -18.60 1.68
C GLN A 245 4.18 -18.97 2.60
N MET A 246 4.78 -17.99 3.29
CA MET A 246 5.93 -18.25 4.17
C MET A 246 5.52 -18.69 5.59
N ARG A 247 4.24 -18.58 5.98
CA ARG A 247 3.78 -18.78 7.36
C ARG A 247 4.32 -20.07 7.98
N ARG A 248 4.09 -21.20 7.32
CA ARG A 248 4.48 -22.54 7.84
C ARG A 248 5.99 -22.65 8.11
N GLY A 249 6.81 -22.11 7.20
CA GLY A 249 8.26 -22.07 7.37
C GLY A 249 8.72 -21.16 8.50
N LEU A 250 8.07 -20.00 8.65
CA LEU A 250 8.36 -19.05 9.72
C LEU A 250 7.99 -19.59 11.10
N GLU A 251 6.82 -20.22 11.26
CA GLU A 251 6.40 -20.88 12.50
C GLU A 251 7.40 -21.97 12.92
N THR A 252 7.93 -22.73 11.96
CA THR A 252 8.96 -23.75 12.24
C THR A 252 10.26 -23.11 12.71
N ARG A 253 10.71 -22.03 12.07
CA ARG A 253 11.95 -21.30 12.44
C ARG A 253 11.85 -20.61 13.80
N ALA A 254 10.66 -20.16 14.17
CA ALA A 254 10.40 -19.36 15.36
C ALA A 254 10.03 -20.20 16.60
N ARG A 255 10.04 -21.54 16.54
CA ARG A 255 9.53 -22.44 17.62
C ARG A 255 10.12 -22.20 19.01
N SER A 256 11.38 -21.78 19.09
CA SER A 256 12.09 -21.50 20.35
C SER A 256 12.17 -20.01 20.69
N LEU A 257 11.50 -19.17 19.93
CA LEU A 257 11.54 -17.72 20.08
C LEU A 257 10.19 -17.20 20.63
N PRO A 258 10.17 -16.07 21.33
CA PRO A 258 8.96 -15.42 21.82
C PRO A 258 8.21 -14.74 20.65
N VAL A 259 7.79 -15.52 19.67
CA VAL A 259 7.12 -15.10 18.44
C VAL A 259 5.73 -15.70 18.38
N ARG A 260 4.71 -14.87 18.04
CA ARG A 260 3.36 -15.34 17.79
C ARG A 260 2.87 -14.90 16.41
N PHE A 261 2.29 -15.85 15.66
CA PHE A 261 1.65 -15.61 14.36
C PHE A 261 0.13 -15.56 14.57
N LEU A 262 -0.42 -14.35 14.55
CA LEU A 262 -1.82 -14.11 14.90
C LEU A 262 -2.80 -14.29 13.71
N GLY A 263 -2.27 -14.47 12.50
CA GLY A 263 -3.09 -14.54 11.32
C GLY A 263 -3.62 -13.17 10.93
N ARG A 264 -4.72 -13.13 10.17
CA ARG A 264 -5.43 -11.89 9.85
C ARG A 264 -6.31 -11.51 11.04
N LEU A 265 -6.23 -10.27 11.45
CA LEU A 265 -7.09 -9.66 12.45
C LEU A 265 -8.16 -8.82 11.75
N ASP A 266 -9.28 -8.60 12.40
CA ASP A 266 -10.20 -7.55 12.00
C ASP A 266 -9.63 -6.15 12.30
N ASP A 267 -10.29 -5.11 11.80
CA ASP A 267 -9.76 -3.75 11.90
C ASP A 267 -9.66 -3.27 13.36
N ALA A 268 -10.62 -3.62 14.23
CA ALA A 268 -10.61 -3.20 15.64
C ALA A 268 -9.49 -3.88 16.44
N ASP A 269 -9.33 -5.19 16.26
CA ASP A 269 -8.26 -5.97 16.88
C ASP A 269 -6.89 -5.55 16.38
N TYR A 270 -6.75 -5.27 15.08
CA TYR A 270 -5.51 -4.75 14.50
C TYR A 270 -5.14 -3.39 15.09
N VAL A 271 -6.08 -2.43 15.12
CA VAL A 271 -5.83 -1.10 15.67
C VAL A 271 -5.50 -1.17 17.15
N SER A 272 -6.18 -2.01 17.93
CA SER A 272 -5.87 -2.23 19.35
C SER A 272 -4.44 -2.74 19.55
N LEU A 273 -4.03 -3.76 18.79
CA LEU A 273 -2.69 -4.33 18.88
C LEU A 273 -1.61 -3.35 18.40
N LEU A 274 -1.89 -2.57 17.37
CA LEU A 274 -1.00 -1.52 16.87
C LEU A 274 -0.73 -0.47 17.95
N ASN A 275 -1.79 -0.03 18.66
CA ASN A 275 -1.66 0.95 19.75
C ASN A 275 -1.03 0.35 21.02
N ALA A 276 -1.07 -0.96 21.20
CA ALA A 276 -0.41 -1.64 22.31
C ALA A 276 1.06 -2.03 22.02
N SER A 277 1.51 -1.94 20.76
CA SER A 277 2.88 -2.27 20.39
C SER A 277 3.86 -1.16 20.74
N ASP A 278 5.09 -1.53 21.04
CA ASP A 278 6.17 -0.57 21.36
C ASP A 278 6.94 -0.15 20.10
N ILE A 279 7.13 -1.09 19.18
CA ILE A 279 7.88 -0.88 17.94
C ILE A 279 7.12 -1.58 16.78
N VAL A 280 6.99 -0.88 15.65
CA VAL A 280 6.52 -1.50 14.41
C VAL A 280 7.73 -1.78 13.51
N ALA A 281 7.94 -3.05 13.16
CA ALA A 281 9.02 -3.47 12.29
C ALA A 281 8.53 -3.67 10.84
N ILE A 282 9.17 -3.00 9.88
CA ILE A 282 8.87 -3.10 8.45
C ILE A 282 10.11 -3.58 7.69
N PRO A 283 10.45 -4.87 7.75
CA PRO A 283 11.70 -5.41 7.22
C PRO A 283 11.63 -5.72 5.72
N SER A 284 10.89 -4.95 4.95
CA SER A 284 10.62 -5.21 3.52
C SER A 284 11.90 -5.25 2.68
N ARG A 285 11.98 -6.16 1.70
CA ARG A 285 12.99 -6.16 0.64
C ARG A 285 12.67 -5.17 -0.46
N ASN A 286 11.39 -4.96 -0.69
CA ASN A 286 10.86 -3.90 -1.56
C ASN A 286 9.57 -3.37 -0.95
N GLU A 287 9.44 -2.05 -0.90
CA GLU A 287 8.24 -1.36 -0.41
C GLU A 287 7.96 -0.16 -1.31
N PRO A 288 7.00 -0.26 -2.21
CA PRO A 288 6.71 0.82 -3.15
C PRO A 288 6.35 2.14 -2.47
N PHE A 289 5.62 2.08 -1.34
CA PHE A 289 5.23 3.25 -0.57
C PHE A 289 5.34 3.06 0.95
N GLY A 290 4.69 2.02 1.50
CA GLY A 290 4.69 1.73 2.94
C GLY A 290 3.44 2.26 3.67
N LEU A 291 2.25 1.73 3.37
CA LEU A 291 1.03 2.10 4.11
C LEU A 291 1.16 1.78 5.60
N VAL A 292 1.76 0.63 5.96
CA VAL A 292 2.00 0.24 7.35
C VAL A 292 2.85 1.27 8.10
N LEU A 293 3.76 1.99 7.41
CA LEU A 293 4.48 3.12 7.99
C LEU A 293 3.54 4.22 8.44
N LEU A 294 2.59 4.60 7.57
CA LEU A 294 1.62 5.64 7.90
C LEU A 294 0.66 5.19 9.01
N GLU A 295 0.27 3.91 9.01
CA GLU A 295 -0.57 3.29 10.04
C GLU A 295 0.13 3.36 11.41
N ALA A 296 1.41 2.95 11.47
CA ALA A 296 2.23 3.01 12.68
C ALA A 296 2.40 4.44 13.19
N TRP A 297 2.73 5.38 12.30
CA TRP A 297 2.83 6.79 12.65
C TRP A 297 1.50 7.39 13.09
N SER A 298 0.38 6.98 12.48
CA SER A 298 -0.97 7.44 12.91
C SER A 298 -1.30 6.98 14.32
N ALA A 299 -0.82 5.80 14.73
CA ALA A 299 -0.90 5.32 16.11
C ALA A 299 0.21 5.88 17.03
N GLY A 300 1.04 6.80 16.56
CA GLY A 300 2.16 7.35 17.31
C GLY A 300 3.28 6.36 17.65
N ARG A 301 3.36 5.25 16.90
CA ARG A 301 4.35 4.19 17.16
C ARG A 301 5.67 4.44 16.45
N CYS A 302 6.77 4.11 17.12
CA CYS A 302 8.09 4.13 16.53
C CYS A 302 8.24 3.03 15.49
N VAL A 303 8.94 3.33 14.40
CA VAL A 303 9.15 2.40 13.29
C VAL A 303 10.62 2.07 13.12
N VAL A 304 10.92 0.77 12.99
CA VAL A 304 12.20 0.27 12.48
C VAL A 304 11.95 -0.35 11.12
N ALA A 305 12.45 0.27 10.07
CA ALA A 305 12.12 -0.10 8.69
C ALA A 305 13.35 -0.27 7.80
N SER A 306 13.25 -1.16 6.83
CA SER A 306 14.27 -1.29 5.79
C SER A 306 14.43 0.01 5.00
N ASP A 307 15.67 0.39 4.71
CA ASP A 307 16.02 1.56 3.89
C ASP A 307 15.81 1.26 2.39
N VAL A 308 14.55 1.04 2.00
CA VAL A 308 14.15 0.68 0.63
C VAL A 308 12.89 1.42 0.18
N GLY A 309 12.77 1.67 -1.11
CA GLY A 309 11.56 2.19 -1.75
C GLY A 309 10.99 3.44 -1.09
N GLY A 310 9.68 3.45 -0.89
CA GLY A 310 8.97 4.54 -0.22
C GLY A 310 9.34 4.70 1.26
N LEU A 311 9.79 3.65 1.95
CA LEU A 311 10.27 3.75 3.34
C LEU A 311 11.53 4.64 3.41
N SER A 312 12.46 4.45 2.48
CA SER A 312 13.68 5.26 2.38
C SER A 312 13.39 6.74 2.18
N GLU A 313 12.35 7.06 1.38
CA GLU A 313 11.96 8.44 1.09
C GLU A 313 11.20 9.09 2.24
N ASN A 314 10.33 8.33 2.91
CA ASN A 314 9.40 8.86 3.89
C ASN A 314 10.01 8.97 5.29
N ILE A 315 10.96 8.10 5.66
CA ILE A 315 11.58 8.10 6.98
C ILE A 315 12.82 8.97 7.00
N GLU A 316 12.89 9.89 7.94
CA GLU A 316 14.09 10.60 8.35
C GLU A 316 14.74 9.88 9.53
N HIS A 317 15.86 9.19 9.24
CA HIS A 317 16.54 8.33 10.20
C HIS A 317 16.89 9.06 11.50
N GLY A 318 16.46 8.49 12.63
CA GLY A 318 16.67 9.05 13.98
C GLY A 318 15.73 10.21 14.34
N THR A 319 14.89 10.67 13.42
CA THR A 319 13.92 11.75 13.62
C THR A 319 12.50 11.21 13.81
N ASP A 320 11.98 10.46 12.85
CA ASP A 320 10.64 9.90 12.85
C ASP A 320 10.61 8.35 12.70
N GLY A 321 11.80 7.73 12.69
CA GLY A 321 11.97 6.27 12.65
C GLY A 321 13.44 5.89 12.50
N VAL A 322 13.70 4.60 12.52
CA VAL A 322 15.04 4.03 12.35
C VAL A 322 15.10 3.27 11.03
N LYS A 323 15.95 3.72 10.10
CA LYS A 323 16.25 3.01 8.84
C LYS A 323 17.34 1.98 9.05
N VAL A 324 17.15 0.77 8.53
CA VAL A 324 18.10 -0.34 8.62
C VAL A 324 18.31 -0.99 7.25
N ARG A 325 19.43 -1.63 7.03
CA ARG A 325 19.59 -2.49 5.83
C ARG A 325 18.61 -3.67 5.93
N PRO A 326 18.07 -4.18 4.79
CA PRO A 326 17.23 -5.39 4.77
C PRO A 326 18.07 -6.66 5.03
N HIS A 327 18.57 -6.78 6.25
CA HIS A 327 19.42 -7.85 6.73
C HIS A 327 19.17 -8.09 8.23
N PRO A 328 19.08 -9.35 8.70
CA PRO A 328 18.74 -9.67 10.09
C PRO A 328 19.58 -8.93 11.14
N ASP A 329 20.90 -8.90 11.01
CA ASP A 329 21.77 -8.22 11.97
C ASP A 329 21.52 -6.71 12.04
N SER A 330 21.22 -6.07 10.90
CA SER A 330 20.92 -4.64 10.86
C SER A 330 19.56 -4.35 11.49
N ILE A 331 18.58 -5.23 11.27
CA ILE A 331 17.26 -5.15 11.90
C ILE A 331 17.39 -5.32 13.41
N ALA A 332 18.12 -6.34 13.88
CA ALA A 332 18.36 -6.56 15.32
C ALA A 332 18.97 -5.33 16.00
N LYS A 333 20.01 -4.74 15.39
CA LYS A 333 20.65 -3.52 15.90
C LYS A 333 19.70 -2.31 15.91
N GLY A 334 18.89 -2.14 14.87
CA GLY A 334 17.90 -1.07 14.80
C GLY A 334 16.83 -1.20 15.89
N LEU A 335 16.36 -2.42 16.14
CA LEU A 335 15.41 -2.71 17.22
C LEU A 335 16.02 -2.46 18.61
N ALA A 336 17.29 -2.86 18.84
CA ALA A 336 17.99 -2.62 20.09
C ALA A 336 18.13 -1.12 20.39
N VAL A 337 18.53 -0.31 19.40
CA VAL A 337 18.64 1.17 19.53
C VAL A 337 17.33 1.81 19.98
N VAL A 338 16.18 1.30 19.49
CA VAL A 338 14.86 1.81 19.89
C VAL A 338 14.47 1.29 21.28
N ALA A 339 14.73 0.02 21.57
CA ALA A 339 14.43 -0.61 22.87
C ALA A 339 15.24 0.02 24.02
N ASP A 340 16.50 0.41 23.77
CA ASP A 340 17.37 1.08 24.74
C ASP A 340 16.89 2.48 25.17
N SER A 341 16.01 3.10 24.36
CA SER A 341 15.63 4.50 24.57
C SER A 341 14.13 4.73 24.38
N PRO A 342 13.25 4.24 25.30
CA PRO A 342 11.80 4.38 25.19
C PRO A 342 11.33 5.84 24.98
N GLY A 343 11.96 6.80 25.63
CA GLY A 343 11.64 8.22 25.46
C GLY A 343 11.94 8.75 24.05
N LYS A 344 13.03 8.29 23.41
CA LYS A 344 13.33 8.63 22.00
C LYS A 344 12.37 7.92 21.06
N SER A 345 12.01 6.68 21.36
CA SER A 345 11.00 5.93 20.62
C SER A 345 9.67 6.68 20.55
N LEU A 346 9.15 7.11 21.69
CA LEU A 346 7.92 7.92 21.76
C LEU A 346 8.05 9.25 20.99
N CYS A 347 9.20 9.91 21.09
CA CYS A 347 9.44 11.14 20.33
C CYS A 347 9.44 10.90 18.81
N MET A 348 10.06 9.83 18.33
CA MET A 348 10.05 9.46 16.91
C MET A 348 8.64 9.15 16.43
N GLY A 349 7.86 8.37 17.18
CA GLY A 349 6.47 8.07 16.85
C GLY A 349 5.61 9.34 16.74
N ARG A 350 5.76 10.28 17.70
CA ARG A 350 5.06 11.57 17.67
C ARG A 350 5.42 12.42 16.44
N LYS A 351 6.70 12.50 16.09
CA LYS A 351 7.13 13.23 14.88
C LYS A 351 6.62 12.57 13.61
N GLY A 352 6.55 11.24 13.56
CA GLY A 352 5.90 10.51 12.49
C GLY A 352 4.42 10.88 12.36
N PHE A 353 3.71 10.96 13.49
CA PHE A 353 2.30 11.38 13.51
C PHE A 353 2.10 12.82 13.00
N GLU A 354 2.95 13.77 13.44
CA GLU A 354 2.94 15.15 12.94
C GLU A 354 3.11 15.18 11.40
N LYS A 355 4.08 14.41 10.89
CA LYS A 355 4.34 14.29 9.45
C LYS A 355 3.16 13.68 8.67
N VAL A 356 2.47 12.68 9.25
CA VAL A 356 1.25 12.13 8.65
C VAL A 356 0.19 13.22 8.49
N LYS A 357 -0.05 14.00 9.53
CA LYS A 357 -1.05 15.10 9.51
C LYS A 357 -0.71 16.20 8.50
N GLU A 358 0.56 16.48 8.31
CA GLU A 358 1.00 17.53 7.40
C GLU A 358 1.05 17.08 5.93
N CYS A 359 1.48 15.84 5.68
CA CYS A 359 1.90 15.41 4.34
C CYS A 359 1.00 14.36 3.69
N PHE A 360 0.33 13.49 4.50
CA PHE A 360 -0.28 12.26 4.01
C PHE A 360 -1.80 12.17 4.22
N GLN A 361 -2.47 13.28 4.56
CA GLN A 361 -3.92 13.30 4.56
C GLN A 361 -4.47 13.22 3.12
N TRP A 362 -5.58 12.52 2.94
CA TRP A 362 -6.18 12.31 1.62
C TRP A 362 -6.53 13.61 0.87
N ASN A 363 -6.90 14.68 1.57
CA ASN A 363 -7.14 15.97 0.94
C ASN A 363 -5.90 16.50 0.20
N ARG A 364 -4.71 16.37 0.83
CA ARG A 364 -3.43 16.76 0.22
C ARG A 364 -3.06 15.87 -0.97
N VAL A 365 -3.38 14.59 -0.87
CA VAL A 365 -3.15 13.62 -1.95
C VAL A 365 -4.07 13.91 -3.13
N ALA A 366 -5.35 14.17 -2.88
CA ALA A 366 -6.33 14.54 -3.91
C ALA A 366 -5.92 15.82 -4.64
N GLU A 367 -5.46 16.87 -3.94
CA GLU A 367 -4.92 18.09 -4.56
C GLU A 367 -3.74 17.81 -5.52
N ARG A 368 -2.86 16.85 -5.16
CA ARG A 368 -1.75 16.43 -6.05
C ARG A 368 -2.27 15.63 -7.24
N MET A 369 -3.23 14.75 -7.02
CA MET A 369 -3.85 13.96 -8.09
C MET A 369 -4.57 14.85 -9.09
N GLU A 370 -5.33 15.86 -8.64
CA GLU A 370 -6.00 16.83 -9.48
C GLU A 370 -5.03 17.64 -10.38
N LYS A 371 -3.79 17.91 -9.89
CA LYS A 371 -2.75 18.51 -10.74
C LYS A 371 -2.36 17.60 -11.90
N SER A 372 -2.27 16.28 -11.65
CA SER A 372 -2.01 15.28 -12.70
C SER A 372 -3.20 15.14 -13.65
N TYR A 373 -4.44 15.25 -13.16
CA TYR A 373 -5.65 15.28 -13.98
C TYR A 373 -5.67 16.45 -14.96
N ARG A 374 -5.34 17.67 -14.49
CA ARG A 374 -5.22 18.84 -15.38
C ARG A 374 -4.18 18.64 -16.48
N LYS A 375 -3.03 18.03 -16.15
CA LYS A 375 -1.99 17.74 -17.15
C LYS A 375 -2.47 16.69 -18.18
N ALA A 376 -3.35 15.77 -17.80
CA ALA A 376 -3.94 14.82 -18.74
C ALA A 376 -4.93 15.52 -19.67
N ALA A 377 -5.82 16.36 -19.14
CA ALA A 377 -6.87 17.04 -19.88
C ALA A 377 -6.33 18.17 -20.79
N ASN A 378 -5.24 18.87 -20.40
CA ASN A 378 -4.72 20.07 -21.12
C ASN A 378 -3.77 19.77 -22.29
N ARG A 379 -3.67 18.55 -22.81
CA ARG A 379 -2.81 18.23 -23.96
C ARG A 379 -3.28 18.78 -25.32
N GLY A 380 -4.33 19.61 -25.36
CA GLY A 380 -4.74 20.36 -26.56
C GLY A 380 -4.04 21.71 -26.76
N THR A 381 -3.30 22.22 -25.77
CA THR A 381 -2.63 23.53 -25.86
C THR A 381 -1.13 23.35 -25.69
N ILE A 382 -0.47 22.76 -26.66
CA ILE A 382 0.95 23.04 -26.91
C ILE A 382 0.94 24.45 -27.54
N LEU A 383 1.33 25.46 -26.77
CA LEU A 383 1.70 26.75 -27.31
C LEU A 383 2.81 26.52 -28.34
N CYS A 384 2.50 26.75 -29.60
CA CYS A 384 3.48 26.95 -30.68
C CYS A 384 4.39 28.10 -30.36
#